data_2b1d7a2eaabbfd032800cc62d2dfea6d
#
_entry.id   2b1d7a2eaabbfd032800cc62d2dfea6d
#
_cell.length_a   1.000
_cell.length_b   1.000
_cell.length_c   1.000
_cell.angle_alpha   90.00
_cell.angle_beta   90.00
_cell.angle_gamma   90.00
#
_symmetry.space_group_name_H-M   'P 1'
#
loop_
_entity.id
_entity.type
_entity.pdbx_description
1 polymer ?
#
loop_
_entity_poly.entity_id
_entity_poly.type
_entity_poly.pdbx_seq_one_letter_code
_entity_poly.pdbx_strand_id
1 'polypeptide(L)'
;MWNEEEYISRTLRAAREAGESLISAGEIADYEVIIIDDASTDATGRLADEAAAADSRIRVVHHAVNRKLGGSIKTGFAHASGDLILYTDADLPFDMKELEKACRLLRQYEADIVSAYRFDRTGEGYTRTVYSFFYNALVRVFFGVRVRDVNFAFKLVRARIF
;
A
#
# COMPACT_ATOMS: atom_id res chain seq x y z
N MET A 1 -9.07 -1.90 2.96
CA MET A 1 -10.14 -1.31 2.11
C MET A 1 -11.40 -1.14 2.97
N TRP A 2 -12.17 -0.11 2.75
CA TRP A 2 -13.48 0.09 3.35
C TRP A 2 -14.38 0.83 2.37
N ASN A 3 -15.39 0.13 1.81
CA ASN A 3 -16.30 0.64 0.78
C ASN A 3 -15.56 1.14 -0.47
N GLU A 4 -14.82 0.23 -1.12
CA GLU A 4 -13.97 0.51 -2.29
C GLU A 4 -14.38 -0.35 -3.51
N GLU A 5 -15.68 -0.69 -3.64
CA GLU A 5 -16.21 -1.54 -4.70
C GLU A 5 -15.87 -1.04 -6.11
N GLU A 6 -15.77 0.28 -6.29
CA GLU A 6 -15.43 0.89 -7.58
C GLU A 6 -13.96 0.70 -7.97
N TYR A 7 -13.07 0.55 -6.98
CA TYR A 7 -11.63 0.53 -7.19
C TYR A 7 -11.02 -0.88 -7.18
N ILE A 8 -11.58 -1.81 -6.39
CA ILE A 8 -10.97 -3.11 -6.10
C ILE A 8 -10.55 -3.89 -7.35
N SER A 9 -11.40 -3.98 -8.38
CA SER A 9 -11.09 -4.73 -9.60
C SER A 9 -9.92 -4.13 -10.39
N ARG A 10 -9.84 -2.79 -10.46
CA ARG A 10 -8.75 -2.07 -11.11
C ARG A 10 -7.45 -2.26 -10.34
N THR A 11 -7.52 -2.18 -9.03
CA THR A 11 -6.37 -2.30 -8.13
C THR A 11 -5.75 -3.69 -8.19
N LEU A 12 -6.58 -4.74 -8.16
CA LEU A 12 -6.10 -6.11 -8.26
C LEU A 12 -5.46 -6.41 -9.63
N ARG A 13 -6.02 -5.87 -10.70
CA ARG A 13 -5.42 -5.99 -12.03
C ARG A 13 -4.04 -5.33 -12.07
N ALA A 14 -3.92 -4.09 -11.59
CA ALA A 14 -2.65 -3.36 -11.56
C ALA A 14 -1.61 -4.05 -10.65
N ALA A 15 -2.03 -4.61 -9.51
CA ALA A 15 -1.15 -5.36 -8.63
C ALA A 15 -0.61 -6.64 -9.31
N ARG A 16 -1.47 -7.38 -10.03
CA ARG A 16 -1.06 -8.55 -10.81
C ARG A 16 -0.06 -8.17 -11.90
N GLU A 17 -0.39 -7.18 -12.73
CA GLU A 17 0.47 -6.72 -13.83
C GLU A 17 1.84 -6.29 -13.30
N ALA A 18 1.89 -5.58 -12.16
CA ALA A 18 3.14 -5.17 -11.53
C ALA A 18 3.93 -6.36 -10.99
N GLY A 19 3.27 -7.31 -10.31
CA GLY A 19 3.92 -8.52 -9.79
C GLY A 19 4.52 -9.38 -10.90
N GLU A 20 3.77 -9.61 -11.98
CA GLU A 20 4.25 -10.37 -13.16
C GLU A 20 5.42 -9.65 -13.86
N SER A 21 5.35 -8.32 -13.96
CA SER A 21 6.44 -7.50 -14.51
C SER A 21 7.72 -7.63 -13.68
N LEU A 22 7.61 -7.57 -12.35
CA LEU A 22 8.75 -7.72 -11.45
C LEU A 22 9.36 -9.13 -11.49
N ILE A 23 8.55 -10.18 -11.60
CA ILE A 23 9.03 -11.56 -11.80
C ILE A 23 9.78 -11.65 -13.12
N SER A 24 9.21 -11.13 -14.20
CA SER A 24 9.82 -11.14 -15.54
C SER A 24 11.13 -10.37 -15.60
N ALA A 25 11.26 -9.30 -14.83
CA ALA A 25 12.47 -8.51 -14.68
C ALA A 25 13.52 -9.15 -13.73
N GLY A 26 13.19 -10.28 -13.09
CA GLY A 26 14.08 -10.93 -12.11
C GLY A 26 14.24 -10.15 -10.80
N GLU A 27 13.33 -9.23 -10.51
CA GLU A 27 13.38 -8.38 -9.32
C GLU A 27 12.85 -9.10 -8.08
N ILE A 28 11.88 -9.99 -8.25
CA ILE A 28 11.30 -10.84 -7.21
C ILE A 28 11.10 -12.26 -7.74
N ALA A 29 11.02 -13.24 -6.85
CA ALA A 29 10.76 -14.63 -7.20
C ALA A 29 9.25 -14.92 -7.36
N ASP A 30 8.44 -14.34 -6.49
CA ASP A 30 6.97 -14.47 -6.47
C ASP A 30 6.34 -13.30 -5.70
N TYR A 31 5.00 -13.23 -5.70
CA TYR A 31 4.25 -12.21 -4.94
C TYR A 31 2.93 -12.76 -4.40
N GLU A 32 2.44 -12.13 -3.36
CA GLU A 32 1.08 -12.29 -2.85
C GLU A 32 0.37 -10.94 -2.75
N VAL A 33 -0.94 -10.94 -2.82
CA VAL A 33 -1.80 -9.77 -2.59
C VAL A 33 -2.68 -10.03 -1.40
N ILE A 34 -2.56 -9.22 -0.36
CA ILE A 34 -3.37 -9.35 0.85
C ILE A 34 -4.36 -8.20 0.89
N ILE A 35 -5.64 -8.53 0.80
CA ILE A 35 -6.73 -7.58 0.89
C ILE A 35 -7.23 -7.57 2.34
N ILE A 36 -7.18 -6.41 2.97
CA ILE A 36 -7.80 -6.20 4.28
C ILE A 36 -9.14 -5.49 4.07
N ASP A 37 -10.22 -6.23 4.20
CA ASP A 37 -11.57 -5.68 4.20
C ASP A 37 -11.94 -5.23 5.62
N ASP A 38 -12.00 -3.92 5.82
CA ASP A 38 -12.20 -3.31 7.15
C ASP A 38 -13.69 -3.13 7.48
N ALA A 39 -14.43 -4.22 7.42
CA ALA A 39 -15.89 -4.27 7.63
C ALA A 39 -16.65 -3.40 6.63
N SER A 40 -16.41 -3.59 5.33
CA SER A 40 -17.15 -2.91 4.26
C SER A 40 -18.63 -3.30 4.29
N THR A 41 -19.49 -2.36 3.89
CA THR A 41 -20.95 -2.52 3.82
C THR A 41 -21.48 -2.56 2.38
N ASP A 42 -20.60 -2.30 1.41
CA ASP A 42 -20.86 -2.40 -0.03
C ASP A 42 -20.40 -3.76 -0.60
N ALA A 43 -20.22 -3.87 -1.91
CA ALA A 43 -19.79 -5.09 -2.55
C ALA A 43 -18.28 -5.40 -2.42
N THR A 44 -17.49 -4.57 -1.72
CA THR A 44 -16.02 -4.73 -1.61
C THR A 44 -15.62 -6.11 -1.10
N GLY A 45 -16.21 -6.56 0.03
CA GLY A 45 -15.88 -7.86 0.63
C GLY A 45 -16.17 -9.02 -0.32
N ARG A 46 -17.35 -9.02 -0.96
CA ARG A 46 -17.74 -10.05 -1.94
C ARG A 46 -16.79 -10.08 -3.14
N LEU A 47 -16.45 -8.92 -3.69
CA LEU A 47 -15.51 -8.82 -4.83
C LEU A 47 -14.10 -9.28 -4.44
N ALA A 48 -13.66 -9.03 -3.22
CA ALA A 48 -12.41 -9.54 -2.70
C ALA A 48 -12.39 -11.08 -2.64
N ASP A 49 -13.46 -11.69 -2.12
CA ASP A 49 -13.59 -13.15 -2.02
C ASP A 49 -13.64 -13.80 -3.40
N GLU A 50 -14.37 -13.23 -4.35
CA GLU A 50 -14.41 -13.69 -5.73
C GLU A 50 -13.01 -13.67 -6.39
N ALA A 51 -12.24 -12.61 -6.12
CA ALA A 51 -10.87 -12.50 -6.61
C ALA A 51 -9.94 -13.56 -5.98
N ALA A 52 -10.05 -13.80 -4.68
CA ALA A 52 -9.28 -14.81 -3.98
C ALA A 52 -9.63 -16.25 -4.43
N ALA A 53 -10.90 -16.50 -4.74
CA ALA A 53 -11.33 -17.78 -5.31
C ALA A 53 -10.78 -18.02 -6.73
N ALA A 54 -10.53 -16.96 -7.50
CA ALA A 54 -10.01 -17.01 -8.86
C ALA A 54 -8.48 -17.05 -8.95
N ASP A 55 -7.75 -16.57 -7.94
CA ASP A 55 -6.29 -16.46 -7.94
C ASP A 55 -5.72 -16.79 -6.57
N SER A 56 -4.98 -17.89 -6.47
CA SER A 56 -4.38 -18.37 -5.20
C SER A 56 -3.34 -17.44 -4.59
N ARG A 57 -2.84 -16.46 -5.35
CA ARG A 57 -1.95 -15.40 -4.84
C ARG A 57 -2.70 -14.32 -4.07
N ILE A 58 -4.04 -14.28 -4.18
CA ILE A 58 -4.87 -13.29 -3.48
C ILE A 58 -5.42 -13.91 -2.21
N ARG A 59 -5.25 -13.21 -1.09
CA ARG A 59 -5.78 -13.59 0.21
C ARG A 59 -6.61 -12.44 0.77
N VAL A 60 -7.71 -12.77 1.43
CA VAL A 60 -8.60 -11.78 2.06
C VAL A 60 -8.63 -11.98 3.56
N VAL A 61 -8.59 -10.88 4.29
CA VAL A 61 -8.79 -10.84 5.74
C VAL A 61 -9.92 -9.86 6.04
N HIS A 62 -11.04 -10.36 6.51
CA HIS A 62 -12.17 -9.54 6.92
C HIS A 62 -12.09 -9.15 8.39
N HIS A 63 -12.27 -7.88 8.70
CA HIS A 63 -12.48 -7.42 10.06
C HIS A 63 -13.97 -7.51 10.41
N ALA A 64 -14.26 -7.98 11.61
CA ALA A 64 -15.65 -8.00 12.11
C ALA A 64 -16.21 -6.59 12.41
N VAL A 65 -15.30 -5.63 12.68
CA VAL A 65 -15.60 -4.22 12.92
C VAL A 65 -14.54 -3.35 12.26
N ASN A 66 -14.92 -2.15 11.85
CA ASN A 66 -13.98 -1.22 11.23
C ASN A 66 -12.89 -0.78 12.22
N ARG A 67 -11.64 -1.14 11.94
CA ARG A 67 -10.43 -0.86 12.76
C ARG A 67 -9.66 0.36 12.26
N LYS A 68 -10.16 1.03 11.24
CA LYS A 68 -9.52 2.18 10.59
C LYS A 68 -8.18 1.82 9.94
N LEU A 69 -7.58 2.80 9.30
CA LEU A 69 -6.33 2.64 8.54
C LEU A 69 -5.22 1.94 9.36
N GLY A 70 -4.99 2.40 10.59
CA GLY A 70 -3.93 1.83 11.42
C GLY A 70 -4.16 0.36 11.80
N GLY A 71 -5.42 -0.04 12.02
CA GLY A 71 -5.78 -1.44 12.28
C GLY A 71 -5.58 -2.30 11.04
N SER A 72 -6.02 -1.81 9.87
CA SER A 72 -5.86 -2.51 8.59
C SER A 72 -4.38 -2.70 8.22
N ILE A 73 -3.55 -1.67 8.38
CA ILE A 73 -2.11 -1.76 8.15
C ILE A 73 -1.47 -2.83 9.06
N LYS A 74 -1.75 -2.80 10.37
CA LYS A 74 -1.22 -3.80 11.30
C LYS A 74 -1.63 -5.22 10.93
N THR A 75 -2.88 -5.42 10.54
CA THR A 75 -3.38 -6.71 10.08
C THR A 75 -2.66 -7.15 8.81
N GLY A 76 -2.49 -6.26 7.83
CA GLY A 76 -1.77 -6.56 6.59
C GLY A 76 -0.33 -7.01 6.84
N PHE A 77 0.42 -6.27 7.64
CA PHE A 77 1.79 -6.64 7.99
C PHE A 77 1.88 -7.97 8.74
N ALA A 78 0.94 -8.25 9.66
CA ALA A 78 0.91 -9.50 10.40
C ALA A 78 0.59 -10.74 9.53
N HIS A 79 -0.03 -10.55 8.38
CA HIS A 79 -0.40 -11.64 7.46
C HIS A 79 0.55 -11.75 6.26
N ALA A 80 1.44 -10.79 6.07
CA ALA A 80 2.42 -10.83 4.99
C ALA A 80 3.48 -11.90 5.25
N SER A 81 3.83 -12.66 4.20
CA SER A 81 4.83 -13.72 4.25
C SER A 81 6.08 -13.42 3.41
N GLY A 82 6.03 -12.42 2.54
CA GLY A 82 7.15 -12.03 1.68
C GLY A 82 8.22 -11.21 2.41
N ASP A 83 9.43 -11.17 1.84
CA ASP A 83 10.56 -10.39 2.36
C ASP A 83 10.37 -8.88 2.19
N LEU A 84 9.56 -8.48 1.21
CA LEU A 84 9.21 -7.10 0.90
C LEU A 84 7.70 -6.92 0.99
N ILE A 85 7.28 -5.84 1.61
CA ILE A 85 5.85 -5.51 1.76
C ILE A 85 5.61 -4.14 1.15
N LEU A 86 4.75 -4.08 0.12
CA LEU A 86 4.21 -2.82 -0.38
C LEU A 86 2.88 -2.53 0.30
N TYR A 87 2.80 -1.40 0.99
CA TYR A 87 1.54 -0.83 1.43
C TYR A 87 1.03 0.19 0.42
N THR A 88 -0.23 0.04 0.02
CA THR A 88 -0.95 1.00 -0.84
C THR A 88 -2.42 1.10 -0.48
N ASP A 89 -3.04 2.23 -0.83
CA ASP A 89 -4.49 2.42 -0.78
C ASP A 89 -5.17 1.79 -2.01
N ALA A 90 -6.46 1.52 -1.90
CA ALA A 90 -7.23 0.85 -2.95
C ALA A 90 -7.41 1.68 -4.23
N ASP A 91 -7.36 3.00 -4.14
CA ASP A 91 -7.52 3.92 -5.26
C ASP A 91 -6.26 4.07 -6.14
N LEU A 92 -5.14 3.45 -5.73
CA LEU A 92 -3.83 3.51 -6.41
C LEU A 92 -3.42 4.95 -6.75
N PRO A 93 -2.97 5.74 -5.78
CA PRO A 93 -2.62 7.14 -6.00
C PRO A 93 -1.31 7.34 -6.79
N PHE A 94 -0.77 6.28 -7.39
CA PHE A 94 0.49 6.26 -8.15
C PHE A 94 0.46 5.20 -9.27
N ASP A 95 1.42 5.27 -10.20
CA ASP A 95 1.63 4.23 -11.21
C ASP A 95 2.40 3.05 -10.61
N MET A 96 1.83 1.85 -10.65
CA MET A 96 2.46 0.63 -10.14
C MET A 96 3.81 0.29 -10.82
N LYS A 97 4.11 0.86 -11.99
CA LYS A 97 5.41 0.75 -12.65
C LYS A 97 6.56 1.33 -11.83
N GLU A 98 6.27 2.31 -10.95
CA GLU A 98 7.27 2.87 -10.04
C GLU A 98 7.78 1.85 -9.00
N LEU A 99 7.08 0.72 -8.83
CA LEU A 99 7.46 -0.33 -7.90
C LEU A 99 8.80 -0.99 -8.28
N GLU A 100 9.07 -1.20 -9.57
CA GLU A 100 10.36 -1.73 -10.02
C GLU A 100 11.52 -0.82 -9.60
N LYS A 101 11.36 0.49 -9.81
CA LYS A 101 12.34 1.49 -9.37
C LYS A 101 12.51 1.50 -7.85
N ALA A 102 11.40 1.36 -7.10
CA ALA A 102 11.46 1.30 -5.65
C ALA A 102 12.22 0.06 -5.14
N CYS A 103 12.02 -1.11 -5.77
CA CYS A 103 12.78 -2.33 -5.47
C CYS A 103 14.29 -2.14 -5.72
N ARG A 104 14.66 -1.52 -6.85
CA ARG A 104 16.05 -1.22 -7.17
C ARG A 104 16.68 -0.25 -6.17
N LEU A 105 15.97 0.83 -5.80
CA LEU A 105 16.45 1.79 -4.80
C LEU A 105 16.66 1.12 -3.44
N LEU A 106 15.72 0.29 -3.01
CA LEU A 106 15.81 -0.43 -1.74
C LEU A 106 17.05 -1.32 -1.66
N ARG A 107 17.42 -1.97 -2.79
CA ARG A 107 18.63 -2.79 -2.87
C ARG A 107 19.89 -1.94 -3.00
N GLN A 108 19.90 -0.95 -3.89
CA GLN A 108 21.09 -0.13 -4.18
C GLN A 108 21.57 0.65 -2.94
N TYR A 109 20.63 1.13 -2.12
CA TYR A 109 20.95 1.90 -0.92
C TYR A 109 20.90 1.06 0.36
N GLU A 110 20.70 -0.26 0.25
CA GLU A 110 20.52 -1.16 1.40
C GLU A 110 19.47 -0.64 2.39
N ALA A 111 18.47 0.10 1.87
CA ALA A 111 17.46 0.74 2.67
C ALA A 111 16.45 -0.27 3.22
N ASP A 112 15.88 0.00 4.38
CA ASP A 112 14.80 -0.79 4.96
C ASP A 112 13.42 -0.33 4.48
N ILE A 113 13.31 0.94 4.08
CA ILE A 113 12.04 1.55 3.63
C ILE A 113 12.29 2.46 2.44
N VAL A 114 11.49 2.31 1.38
CA VAL A 114 11.33 3.29 0.31
C VAL A 114 9.93 3.89 0.43
N SER A 115 9.86 5.18 0.71
CA SER A 115 8.61 5.93 0.81
C SER A 115 8.54 6.95 -0.31
N ALA A 116 7.53 6.82 -1.17
CA ALA A 116 7.27 7.85 -2.18
C ALA A 116 6.57 9.07 -1.57
N TYR A 117 6.56 10.16 -2.32
CA TYR A 117 5.83 11.38 -1.98
C TYR A 117 5.26 12.02 -3.24
N ARG A 118 4.19 12.79 -3.09
CA ARG A 118 3.59 13.53 -4.20
C ARG A 118 4.46 14.73 -4.57
N PHE A 119 4.86 14.79 -5.83
CA PHE A 119 5.63 15.93 -6.33
C PHE A 119 4.72 17.14 -6.64
N ASP A 120 3.54 16.88 -7.21
CA ASP A 120 2.56 17.91 -7.56
C ASP A 120 1.35 17.85 -6.62
N ARG A 121 1.04 18.97 -5.98
CA ARG A 121 -0.11 19.19 -5.10
C ARG A 121 -1.03 20.29 -5.58
N THR A 122 -0.87 20.75 -6.83
CA THR A 122 -1.63 21.90 -7.37
C THR A 122 -3.14 21.66 -7.42
N GLY A 123 -3.59 20.39 -7.42
CA GLY A 123 -5.01 20.03 -7.34
C GLY A 123 -5.58 19.88 -5.92
N GLU A 124 -4.73 19.95 -4.88
CA GLU A 124 -5.20 19.84 -3.49
C GLU A 124 -5.60 21.22 -2.94
N GLY A 125 -6.80 21.34 -2.36
CA GLY A 125 -7.24 22.59 -1.75
C GLY A 125 -6.25 23.10 -0.68
N TYR A 126 -6.12 24.44 -0.58
CA TYR A 126 -5.18 25.13 0.32
C TYR A 126 -5.21 24.60 1.78
N THR A 127 -6.39 24.30 2.31
CA THR A 127 -6.58 23.76 3.66
C THR A 127 -5.88 22.40 3.84
N ARG A 128 -5.96 21.50 2.86
CA ARG A 128 -5.32 20.17 2.92
C ARG A 128 -3.79 20.27 2.90
N THR A 129 -3.26 21.19 2.13
CA THR A 129 -1.80 21.47 2.10
C THR A 129 -1.30 21.96 3.45
N VAL A 130 -2.02 22.88 4.10
CA VAL A 130 -1.69 23.41 5.43
C VAL A 130 -1.73 22.30 6.49
N TYR A 131 -2.79 21.48 6.51
CA TYR A 131 -2.87 20.35 7.45
C TYR A 131 -1.73 19.35 7.26
N SER A 132 -1.41 19.01 6.00
CA SER A 132 -0.29 18.11 5.70
C SER A 132 1.05 18.66 6.18
N PHE A 133 1.27 19.97 6.04
CA PHE A 133 2.48 20.63 6.52
C PHE A 133 2.62 20.53 8.04
N PHE A 134 1.57 20.90 8.79
CA PHE A 134 1.58 20.80 10.25
C PHE A 134 1.71 19.36 10.73
N TYR A 135 1.04 18.41 10.11
CA TYR A 135 1.15 17.00 10.45
C TYR A 135 2.58 16.48 10.25
N ASN A 136 3.20 16.77 9.10
CA ASN A 136 4.58 16.38 8.85
C ASN A 136 5.57 17.05 9.83
N ALA A 137 5.31 18.30 10.22
CA ALA A 137 6.10 19.00 11.23
C ALA A 137 6.00 18.32 12.61
N LEU A 138 4.78 17.97 13.04
CA LEU A 138 4.55 17.23 14.29
C LEU A 138 5.26 15.88 14.29
N VAL A 139 5.14 15.09 13.21
CA VAL A 139 5.83 13.79 13.07
C VAL A 139 7.34 13.98 13.17
N ARG A 140 7.90 15.02 12.55
CA ARG A 140 9.33 15.32 12.63
C ARG A 140 9.76 15.63 14.05
N VAL A 141 8.99 16.45 14.77
CA VAL A 141 9.33 16.90 16.14
C VAL A 141 9.21 15.76 17.14
N PHE A 142 8.10 14.99 17.10
CA PHE A 142 7.83 13.96 18.10
C PHE A 142 8.56 12.64 17.84
N PHE A 143 8.80 12.29 16.57
CA PHE A 143 9.39 11.00 16.21
C PHE A 143 10.78 11.10 15.59
N GLY A 144 11.31 12.32 15.36
CA GLY A 144 12.62 12.51 14.72
C GLY A 144 12.68 12.09 13.25
N VAL A 145 11.57 11.73 12.65
CA VAL A 145 11.49 11.16 11.29
C VAL A 145 11.43 12.27 10.24
N ARG A 146 12.33 12.24 9.26
CA ARG A 146 12.39 13.22 8.16
C ARG A 146 11.77 12.64 6.88
N VAL A 147 10.45 12.46 6.86
CA VAL A 147 9.70 12.03 5.69
C VAL A 147 9.01 13.23 5.04
N ARG A 148 9.02 13.32 3.70
CA ARG A 148 8.41 14.43 2.96
C ARG A 148 6.88 14.36 2.93
N ASP A 149 6.33 13.15 2.86
CA ASP A 149 4.88 12.89 2.85
C ASP A 149 4.57 11.60 3.62
N VAL A 150 4.23 11.75 4.89
CA VAL A 150 3.92 10.60 5.77
C VAL A 150 2.65 9.88 5.30
N ASN A 151 1.68 10.65 4.76
CA ASN A 151 0.35 10.14 4.43
C ASN A 151 0.26 9.54 3.01
N PHE A 152 1.31 9.63 2.20
CA PHE A 152 1.26 9.04 0.86
C PHE A 152 1.31 7.52 0.94
N ALA A 153 0.32 6.87 0.35
CA ALA A 153 0.13 5.43 0.41
C ALA A 153 1.00 4.68 -0.63
N PHE A 154 2.30 4.91 -0.57
CA PHE A 154 3.32 4.08 -1.22
C PHE A 154 4.48 3.92 -0.25
N LYS A 155 4.54 2.76 0.38
CA LYS A 155 5.66 2.39 1.26
C LYS A 155 6.06 0.95 0.97
N LEU A 156 7.25 0.80 0.38
CA LEU A 156 7.90 -0.49 0.20
C LEU A 156 8.85 -0.71 1.36
N VAL A 157 8.68 -1.79 2.08
CA VAL A 157 9.33 -2.05 3.37
C VAL A 157 9.92 -3.46 3.40
N ARG A 158 11.09 -3.65 4.00
CA ARG A 158 11.60 -4.99 4.31
C ARG A 158 10.86 -5.57 5.52
N ALA A 159 10.36 -6.81 5.37
CA ALA A 159 9.61 -7.48 6.46
C ALA A 159 10.42 -7.62 7.75
N ARG A 160 11.75 -7.71 7.67
CA ARG A 160 12.65 -7.87 8.83
C ARG A 160 12.60 -6.76 9.88
N ILE A 161 11.94 -5.63 9.59
CA ILE A 161 11.86 -4.50 10.53
C ILE A 161 10.63 -4.57 11.45
N PHE A 162 9.79 -5.60 11.31
CA PHE A 162 8.60 -5.87 12.13
C PHE A 162 8.78 -7.16 12.98
#